data_c2c2315aec8b063249f70469daaabbda
#
_entry.id   c2c2315aec8b063249f70469daaabbda
#
_cell.length_a   1.000
_cell.length_b   1.000
_cell.length_c   1.000
_cell.angle_alpha   90.00
_cell.angle_beta   90.00
_cell.angle_gamma   90.00
#
_symmetry.space_group_name_H-M   'P 1'
#
loop_
_entity.id
_entity.type
_entity.pdbx_description
1 polymer ?
#
loop_
_entity_poly.entity_id
_entity_poly.type
_entity_poly.pdbx_seq_one_letter_code
_entity_poly.pdbx_strand_id
1 'polypeptide(L)'
;MLKANYQNELLHTFSTLSRSTISLKNALLQSASGIIAEFKRKSPSKGWLNAHAEPFAVIPAYEQAGATALSVLTDSIFFGGHLQDIQKARQVTRLPILRKDFILDEIQLLEAHVAGADAVLLIAACLQQKECRDLTRQAHALGLEVVLEIHEEVELDYLTSDIDVVGVNNRHLGSFHTDVSHSMRLAEKLPANIVKISESGISQPETVRLLRGKGFNGFLMGEHFMRTDLPGEALHHFINQL
;
A
#
# COMPACT_ATOMS: atom_id res chain seq x y z
N MET A 1 14.78 -10.61 -25.93
CA MET A 1 14.47 -12.03 -25.76
C MET A 1 14.08 -12.39 -24.31
N LEU A 2 14.88 -12.12 -23.30
CA LEU A 2 14.57 -12.48 -21.90
C LEU A 2 13.28 -11.84 -21.35
N LYS A 3 13.06 -10.52 -21.55
CA LYS A 3 11.84 -9.82 -21.11
C LYS A 3 10.58 -10.42 -21.76
N ALA A 4 10.60 -10.73 -23.04
CA ALA A 4 9.46 -11.31 -23.75
C ALA A 4 9.13 -12.74 -23.28
N ASN A 5 10.15 -13.57 -23.01
CA ASN A 5 9.92 -14.91 -22.47
C ASN A 5 9.31 -14.86 -21.06
N TYR A 6 9.83 -13.99 -20.21
CA TYR A 6 9.31 -13.79 -18.86
C TYR A 6 7.86 -13.28 -18.88
N GLN A 7 7.55 -12.32 -19.75
CA GLN A 7 6.19 -11.82 -19.92
C GLN A 7 5.22 -12.91 -20.38
N ASN A 8 5.64 -13.77 -21.32
CA ASN A 8 4.82 -14.88 -21.80
C ASN A 8 4.56 -15.92 -20.69
N GLU A 9 5.54 -16.18 -19.84
CA GLU A 9 5.39 -17.07 -18.67
C GLU A 9 4.38 -16.50 -17.67
N LEU A 10 4.47 -15.21 -17.37
CA LEU A 10 3.51 -14.52 -16.50
C LEU A 10 2.09 -14.53 -17.08
N LEU A 11 1.94 -14.28 -18.39
CA LEU A 11 0.65 -14.33 -19.08
C LEU A 11 0.04 -15.73 -19.05
N HIS A 12 0.85 -16.75 -19.24
CA HIS A 12 0.40 -18.15 -19.12
C HIS A 12 -0.06 -18.43 -17.67
N THR A 13 0.73 -18.04 -16.67
CA THR A 13 0.35 -18.21 -15.27
C THR A 13 -0.94 -17.45 -14.95
N PHE A 14 -1.07 -16.20 -15.39
CA PHE A 14 -2.28 -15.40 -15.23
C PHE A 14 -3.52 -16.10 -15.81
N SER A 15 -3.40 -16.64 -17.03
CA SER A 15 -4.53 -17.30 -17.71
C SER A 15 -5.00 -18.58 -17.01
N THR A 16 -4.16 -19.19 -16.20
CA THR A 16 -4.45 -20.42 -15.43
C THR A 16 -4.87 -20.15 -13.99
N LEU A 17 -4.62 -18.93 -13.47
CA LEU A 17 -5.02 -18.55 -12.13
C LEU A 17 -6.54 -18.31 -12.04
N SER A 18 -7.22 -19.10 -11.21
CA SER A 18 -8.61 -18.88 -10.84
C SER A 18 -8.67 -18.07 -9.53
N ARG A 19 -8.29 -16.80 -9.59
CA ARG A 19 -8.31 -15.89 -8.42
C ARG A 19 -9.12 -14.64 -8.72
N SER A 20 -10.05 -14.29 -7.84
CA SER A 20 -10.63 -12.95 -7.76
C SER A 20 -9.84 -12.10 -6.76
N THR A 21 -9.66 -10.83 -7.07
CA THR A 21 -9.06 -9.86 -6.16
C THR A 21 -10.02 -9.47 -5.05
N ILE A 22 -9.47 -9.03 -3.93
CA ILE A 22 -10.21 -8.56 -2.76
C ILE A 22 -10.13 -7.03 -2.76
N SER A 23 -11.28 -6.35 -2.72
CA SER A 23 -11.30 -4.88 -2.81
C SER A 23 -10.70 -4.24 -1.55
N LEU A 24 -9.60 -3.53 -1.74
CA LEU A 24 -8.97 -2.66 -0.74
C LEU A 24 -9.90 -1.49 -0.39
N LYS A 25 -10.49 -0.87 -1.42
CA LYS A 25 -11.43 0.24 -1.26
C LYS A 25 -12.62 -0.13 -0.37
N ASN A 26 -13.26 -1.26 -0.65
CA ASN A 26 -14.40 -1.71 0.15
C ASN A 26 -13.99 -2.11 1.57
N ALA A 27 -12.83 -2.75 1.73
CA ALA A 27 -12.30 -3.07 3.05
C ALA A 27 -12.11 -1.81 3.91
N LEU A 28 -11.56 -0.74 3.33
CA LEU A 28 -11.37 0.54 4.01
C LEU A 28 -12.69 1.21 4.39
N LEU A 29 -13.68 1.18 3.48
CA LEU A 29 -15.00 1.79 3.74
C LEU A 29 -15.79 1.07 4.83
N GLN A 30 -15.57 -0.23 5.01
CA GLN A 30 -16.29 -1.06 5.98
C GLN A 30 -15.56 -1.21 7.32
N SER A 31 -14.32 -0.77 7.40
CA SER A 31 -13.47 -0.99 8.56
C SER A 31 -13.70 0.03 9.67
N ALA A 32 -13.68 -0.45 10.90
CA ALA A 32 -13.64 0.39 12.09
C ALA A 32 -12.24 0.96 12.35
N SER A 33 -11.16 0.20 12.13
CA SER A 33 -9.79 0.66 12.39
C SER A 33 -9.18 1.44 11.21
N GLY A 34 -9.43 1.01 9.97
CA GLY A 34 -8.82 1.58 8.77
C GLY A 34 -7.31 1.36 8.68
N ILE A 35 -6.72 0.51 9.52
CA ILE A 35 -5.26 0.33 9.54
C ILE A 35 -4.82 -0.58 8.41
N ILE A 36 -3.97 -0.05 7.52
CA ILE A 36 -3.21 -0.81 6.52
C ILE A 36 -1.87 -1.14 7.17
N ALA A 37 -1.70 -2.39 7.59
CA ALA A 37 -0.48 -2.83 8.25
C ALA A 37 0.61 -3.14 7.23
N GLU A 38 1.72 -2.42 7.30
CA GLU A 38 2.81 -2.55 6.32
C GLU A 38 3.87 -3.52 6.79
N PHE A 39 4.13 -4.53 5.96
CA PHE A 39 5.28 -5.41 6.09
C PHE A 39 6.49 -4.82 5.38
N LYS A 40 7.50 -4.46 6.15
CA LYS A 40 8.70 -3.77 5.67
C LYS A 40 9.91 -4.10 6.55
N ARG A 41 10.98 -4.65 5.97
CA ARG A 41 12.21 -5.00 6.72
C ARG A 41 13.16 -3.82 6.92
N LYS A 42 13.15 -2.85 5.98
CA LYS A 42 14.12 -1.74 5.92
C LYS A 42 13.43 -0.45 5.48
N SER A 43 13.98 0.70 5.84
CA SER A 43 13.58 1.98 5.26
C SER A 43 14.80 2.84 4.94
N PRO A 44 14.74 3.71 3.90
CA PRO A 44 15.85 4.59 3.54
C PRO A 44 16.29 5.50 4.68
N SER A 45 15.35 5.97 5.50
CA SER A 45 15.62 6.92 6.59
C SER A 45 16.12 6.28 7.89
N LYS A 46 15.88 4.98 8.13
CA LYS A 46 16.16 4.29 9.41
C LYS A 46 17.01 3.03 9.25
N GLY A 47 17.33 2.62 8.02
CA GLY A 47 18.02 1.35 7.78
C GLY A 47 17.14 0.13 8.09
N TRP A 48 17.74 -0.93 8.60
CA TRP A 48 17.03 -2.15 8.96
C TRP A 48 16.14 -1.93 10.19
N LEU A 49 14.87 -2.26 10.07
CA LEU A 49 13.88 -2.26 11.15
C LEU A 49 13.76 -3.65 11.76
N ASN A 50 13.59 -4.66 10.91
CA ASN A 50 13.52 -6.06 11.29
C ASN A 50 14.01 -6.92 10.11
N ALA A 51 15.32 -7.15 10.05
CA ALA A 51 15.97 -7.81 8.90
C ALA A 51 15.54 -9.27 8.71
N HIS A 52 15.13 -9.93 9.79
CA HIS A 52 14.75 -11.35 9.81
C HIS A 52 13.25 -11.59 9.81
N ALA A 53 12.44 -10.52 9.63
CA ALA A 53 11.00 -10.67 9.58
C ALA A 53 10.57 -11.55 8.41
N GLU A 54 9.71 -12.53 8.69
CA GLU A 54 9.14 -13.43 7.69
C GLU A 54 7.63 -13.20 7.56
N PRO A 55 7.09 -13.17 6.31
CA PRO A 55 5.66 -12.96 6.08
C PRO A 55 4.79 -13.98 6.79
N PHE A 56 5.20 -15.25 6.84
CA PHE A 56 4.45 -16.32 7.51
C PHE A 56 4.25 -16.10 9.01
N ALA A 57 5.12 -15.33 9.65
CA ALA A 57 4.98 -14.98 11.08
C ALA A 57 4.21 -13.68 11.28
N VAL A 58 4.55 -12.63 10.51
CA VAL A 58 4.02 -11.28 10.74
C VAL A 58 2.60 -11.12 10.19
N ILE A 59 2.32 -11.64 8.99
CA ILE A 59 1.05 -11.41 8.30
C ILE A 59 -0.16 -11.99 9.06
N PRO A 60 -0.14 -13.26 9.53
CA PRO A 60 -1.24 -13.78 10.34
C PRO A 60 -1.44 -12.99 11.64
N ALA A 61 -0.35 -12.54 12.26
CA ALA A 61 -0.43 -11.75 13.49
C ALA A 61 -1.06 -10.37 13.23
N TYR A 62 -0.79 -9.74 12.07
CA TYR A 62 -1.47 -8.50 11.66
C TYR A 62 -2.97 -8.71 11.42
N GLU A 63 -3.35 -9.81 10.74
CA GLU A 63 -4.76 -10.13 10.51
C GLU A 63 -5.49 -10.38 11.82
N GLN A 64 -4.92 -11.18 12.74
CA GLN A 64 -5.47 -11.44 14.08
C GLN A 64 -5.57 -10.17 14.93
N ALA A 65 -4.63 -9.24 14.78
CA ALA A 65 -4.64 -7.96 15.47
C ALA A 65 -5.72 -6.98 14.98
N GLY A 66 -6.39 -7.27 13.85
CA GLY A 66 -7.47 -6.45 13.30
C GLY A 66 -7.02 -5.45 12.23
N ALA A 67 -5.93 -5.74 11.51
CA ALA A 67 -5.59 -4.99 10.30
C ALA A 67 -6.75 -5.02 9.29
N THR A 68 -6.99 -3.91 8.61
CA THR A 68 -8.00 -3.81 7.55
C THR A 68 -7.47 -4.35 6.23
N ALA A 69 -6.20 -4.09 5.98
CA ALA A 69 -5.48 -4.47 4.78
C ALA A 69 -3.99 -4.59 5.08
N LEU A 70 -3.26 -5.10 4.12
CA LEU A 70 -1.82 -5.24 4.18
C LEU A 70 -1.15 -4.41 3.08
N SER A 71 -0.01 -3.81 3.40
CA SER A 71 0.92 -3.24 2.45
C SER A 71 2.21 -4.05 2.50
N VAL A 72 2.66 -4.59 1.37
CA VAL A 72 3.87 -5.42 1.31
C VAL A 72 4.88 -4.77 0.38
N LEU A 73 6.02 -4.35 0.96
CA LEU A 73 7.13 -3.79 0.19
C LEU A 73 7.80 -4.88 -0.64
N THR A 74 8.00 -4.61 -1.95
CA THR A 74 8.67 -5.54 -2.87
C THR A 74 9.98 -5.01 -3.44
N ASP A 75 10.32 -3.74 -3.24
CA ASP A 75 11.63 -3.21 -3.58
C ASP A 75 12.72 -3.76 -2.64
N SER A 76 13.76 -4.33 -3.22
CA SER A 76 14.83 -4.97 -2.46
C SER A 76 15.92 -4.00 -2.00
N ILE A 77 16.17 -2.96 -2.76
CA ILE A 77 17.30 -2.03 -2.54
C ILE A 77 17.00 -1.11 -1.38
N PHE A 78 15.87 -0.44 -1.40
CA PHE A 78 15.49 0.58 -0.43
C PHE A 78 14.77 0.00 0.78
N PHE A 79 13.95 -1.06 0.58
CA PHE A 79 13.03 -1.55 1.61
C PHE A 79 13.29 -3.00 2.05
N GLY A 80 14.23 -3.72 1.41
CA GLY A 80 14.56 -5.10 1.76
C GLY A 80 13.39 -6.07 1.51
N GLY A 81 12.53 -5.73 0.54
CA GLY A 81 11.37 -6.50 0.14
C GLY A 81 11.66 -7.42 -1.03
N HIS A 82 10.74 -8.33 -1.31
CA HIS A 82 10.78 -9.24 -2.45
C HIS A 82 9.36 -9.53 -2.93
N LEU A 83 9.19 -9.77 -4.23
CA LEU A 83 7.88 -10.14 -4.79
C LEU A 83 7.33 -11.42 -4.14
N GLN A 84 8.22 -12.35 -3.76
CA GLN A 84 7.87 -13.58 -3.04
C GLN A 84 7.23 -13.31 -1.67
N ASP A 85 7.44 -12.13 -1.07
CA ASP A 85 6.80 -11.78 0.20
C ASP A 85 5.28 -11.65 0.04
N ILE A 86 4.81 -11.16 -1.13
CA ILE A 86 3.37 -11.14 -1.46
C ILE A 86 2.86 -12.58 -1.64
N GLN A 87 3.59 -13.44 -2.35
CA GLN A 87 3.21 -14.84 -2.55
C GLN A 87 3.08 -15.58 -1.22
N LYS A 88 4.03 -15.39 -0.30
CA LYS A 88 3.99 -15.94 1.05
C LYS A 88 2.80 -15.37 1.86
N ALA A 89 2.60 -14.05 1.80
CA ALA A 89 1.50 -13.38 2.48
C ALA A 89 0.14 -13.93 2.02
N ARG A 90 -0.07 -14.06 0.70
CA ARG A 90 -1.35 -14.55 0.15
C ARG A 90 -1.71 -15.96 0.59
N GLN A 91 -0.74 -16.81 0.93
CA GLN A 91 -1.01 -18.16 1.44
C GLN A 91 -1.63 -18.18 2.84
N VAL A 92 -1.43 -17.12 3.62
CA VAL A 92 -1.76 -17.09 5.06
C VAL A 92 -2.74 -15.99 5.47
N THR A 93 -3.31 -15.24 4.50
CA THR A 93 -4.28 -14.17 4.80
C THR A 93 -5.42 -14.10 3.80
N ARG A 94 -6.55 -13.55 4.22
CA ARG A 94 -7.70 -13.17 3.38
C ARG A 94 -7.87 -11.65 3.29
N LEU A 95 -7.00 -10.86 3.90
CA LEU A 95 -7.01 -9.41 3.77
C LEU A 95 -6.58 -8.97 2.37
N PRO A 96 -7.05 -7.82 1.86
CA PRO A 96 -6.52 -7.25 0.63
C PRO A 96 -5.05 -6.88 0.81
N ILE A 97 -4.23 -7.14 -0.22
CA ILE A 97 -2.79 -6.88 -0.23
C ILE A 97 -2.48 -5.81 -1.28
N LEU A 98 -1.90 -4.70 -0.82
CA LEU A 98 -1.29 -3.67 -1.65
C LEU A 98 0.16 -4.05 -1.95
N ARG A 99 0.53 -4.19 -3.24
CA ARG A 99 1.94 -4.19 -3.65
C ARG A 99 2.50 -2.77 -3.52
N LYS A 100 3.37 -2.56 -2.56
CA LYS A 100 4.06 -1.28 -2.33
C LYS A 100 5.43 -1.32 -3.00
N ASP A 101 5.51 -0.70 -4.17
CA ASP A 101 6.70 -0.70 -5.03
C ASP A 101 6.68 0.53 -5.95
N PHE A 102 7.78 0.79 -6.65
CA PHE A 102 7.84 1.75 -7.74
C PHE A 102 7.33 1.08 -9.03
N ILE A 103 6.05 1.24 -9.34
CA ILE A 103 5.44 0.67 -10.54
C ILE A 103 5.61 1.66 -11.70
N LEU A 104 6.42 1.28 -12.68
CA LEU A 104 6.79 2.08 -13.85
C LEU A 104 6.52 1.36 -15.18
N ASP A 105 6.23 0.05 -15.15
CA ASP A 105 6.07 -0.79 -16.34
C ASP A 105 4.87 -1.72 -16.15
N GLU A 106 4.12 -1.97 -17.22
CA GLU A 106 2.94 -2.85 -17.23
C GLU A 106 3.24 -4.28 -16.76
N ILE A 107 4.46 -4.77 -16.98
CA ILE A 107 4.86 -6.11 -16.53
C ILE A 107 4.78 -6.23 -15.00
N GLN A 108 5.05 -5.15 -14.27
CA GLN A 108 4.96 -5.14 -12.80
C GLN A 108 3.51 -5.30 -12.30
N LEU A 109 2.51 -4.85 -13.09
CA LEU A 109 1.11 -5.07 -12.77
C LEU A 109 0.74 -6.55 -12.89
N LEU A 110 1.21 -7.20 -13.95
CA LEU A 110 1.02 -8.64 -14.15
C LEU A 110 1.72 -9.46 -13.06
N GLU A 111 2.95 -9.09 -12.70
CA GLU A 111 3.68 -9.66 -11.56
C GLU A 111 2.90 -9.52 -10.26
N ALA A 112 2.33 -8.34 -10.00
CA ALA A 112 1.54 -8.08 -8.79
C ALA A 112 0.33 -9.02 -8.71
N HIS A 113 -0.42 -9.15 -9.80
CA HIS A 113 -1.59 -10.03 -9.84
C HIS A 113 -1.20 -11.49 -9.63
N VAL A 114 -0.18 -11.97 -10.36
CA VAL A 114 0.31 -13.36 -10.28
C VAL A 114 0.87 -13.67 -8.89
N ALA A 115 1.54 -12.71 -8.25
CA ALA A 115 2.03 -12.86 -6.89
C ALA A 115 0.92 -12.91 -5.83
N GLY A 116 -0.27 -12.41 -6.13
CA GLY A 116 -1.42 -12.42 -5.21
C GLY A 116 -1.77 -11.08 -4.58
N ALA A 117 -1.27 -9.96 -5.13
CA ALA A 117 -1.71 -8.62 -4.75
C ALA A 117 -3.13 -8.33 -5.24
N ASP A 118 -3.83 -7.46 -4.56
CA ASP A 118 -5.19 -7.01 -4.88
C ASP A 118 -5.21 -5.55 -5.34
N ALA A 119 -4.21 -4.79 -4.94
CA ALA A 119 -4.00 -3.42 -5.34
C ALA A 119 -2.52 -3.13 -5.61
N VAL A 120 -2.27 -2.09 -6.39
CA VAL A 120 -0.92 -1.59 -6.71
C VAL A 120 -0.80 -0.10 -6.37
N LEU A 121 0.42 0.32 -6.09
CA LEU A 121 0.76 1.72 -5.87
C LEU A 121 1.21 2.36 -7.17
N LEU A 122 0.61 3.48 -7.54
CA LEU A 122 1.13 4.41 -8.53
C LEU A 122 1.53 5.70 -7.83
N ILE A 123 2.76 6.17 -8.04
CA ILE A 123 3.30 7.35 -7.38
C ILE A 123 3.32 8.50 -8.39
N ALA A 124 2.54 9.57 -8.13
CA ALA A 124 2.43 10.71 -9.05
C ALA A 124 3.79 11.34 -9.36
N ALA A 125 4.65 11.50 -8.35
CA ALA A 125 5.99 12.03 -8.50
C ALA A 125 6.92 11.19 -9.40
N CYS A 126 6.60 9.93 -9.67
CA CYS A 126 7.41 9.01 -10.47
C CYS A 126 6.91 8.81 -11.89
N LEU A 127 5.72 9.32 -12.24
CA LEU A 127 5.03 9.06 -13.50
C LEU A 127 4.59 10.35 -14.17
N GLN A 128 4.47 10.33 -15.49
CA GLN A 128 3.70 11.35 -16.18
C GLN A 128 2.19 11.04 -16.05
N GLN A 129 1.34 12.06 -16.15
CA GLN A 129 -0.12 11.87 -16.05
C GLN A 129 -0.66 10.84 -17.06
N LYS A 130 -0.10 10.82 -18.27
CA LYS A 130 -0.50 9.85 -19.30
C LYS A 130 -0.11 8.42 -18.89
N GLU A 131 1.11 8.23 -18.40
CA GLU A 131 1.59 6.92 -17.92
C GLU A 131 0.74 6.42 -16.76
N CYS A 132 0.44 7.30 -15.79
CA CYS A 132 -0.42 6.97 -14.66
C CYS A 132 -1.81 6.49 -15.13
N ARG A 133 -2.46 7.20 -16.06
CA ARG A 133 -3.75 6.78 -16.64
C ARG A 133 -3.66 5.46 -17.40
N ASP A 134 -2.59 5.25 -18.16
CA ASP A 134 -2.40 4.02 -18.93
C ASP A 134 -2.19 2.82 -18.01
N LEU A 135 -1.34 2.96 -16.96
CA LEU A 135 -1.12 1.93 -15.95
C LEU A 135 -2.39 1.66 -15.13
N THR A 136 -3.18 2.69 -14.78
CA THR A 136 -4.47 2.51 -14.08
C THR A 136 -5.42 1.63 -14.88
N ARG A 137 -5.60 1.91 -16.17
CA ARG A 137 -6.47 1.09 -17.04
C ARG A 137 -5.99 -0.35 -17.15
N GLN A 138 -4.69 -0.55 -17.24
CA GLN A 138 -4.09 -1.88 -17.31
C GLN A 138 -4.23 -2.64 -15.98
N ALA A 139 -4.05 -1.97 -14.84
CA ALA A 139 -4.30 -2.55 -13.53
C ALA A 139 -5.74 -3.05 -13.39
N HIS A 140 -6.72 -2.23 -13.79
CA HIS A 140 -8.13 -2.60 -13.77
C HIS A 140 -8.43 -3.77 -14.73
N ALA A 141 -7.81 -3.84 -15.90
CA ALA A 141 -7.96 -4.98 -16.82
C ALA A 141 -7.45 -6.29 -16.21
N LEU A 142 -6.53 -6.22 -15.25
CA LEU A 142 -6.05 -7.36 -14.45
C LEU A 142 -6.86 -7.57 -13.16
N GLY A 143 -7.90 -6.76 -12.90
CA GLY A 143 -8.69 -6.80 -11.67
C GLY A 143 -8.01 -6.20 -10.45
N LEU A 144 -6.90 -5.46 -10.61
CA LEU A 144 -6.20 -4.78 -9.52
C LEU A 144 -6.80 -3.40 -9.26
N GLU A 145 -6.99 -3.03 -8.01
CA GLU A 145 -7.28 -1.65 -7.62
C GLU A 145 -6.00 -0.80 -7.60
N VAL A 146 -6.17 0.51 -7.75
CA VAL A 146 -5.06 1.47 -7.79
C VAL A 146 -5.10 2.41 -6.60
N VAL A 147 -4.00 2.45 -5.85
CA VAL A 147 -3.70 3.50 -4.88
C VAL A 147 -2.80 4.52 -5.58
N LEU A 148 -3.30 5.74 -5.78
CA LEU A 148 -2.49 6.86 -6.28
C LEU A 148 -1.86 7.60 -5.10
N GLU A 149 -0.54 7.49 -4.95
CA GLU A 149 0.21 8.24 -3.94
C GLU A 149 0.53 9.65 -4.45
N ILE A 150 0.19 10.65 -3.63
CA ILE A 150 0.49 12.06 -3.89
C ILE A 150 1.25 12.69 -2.71
N HIS A 151 2.13 13.66 -3.02
CA HIS A 151 2.94 14.41 -2.06
C HIS A 151 2.66 15.90 -2.10
N GLU A 152 2.28 16.43 -3.26
CA GLU A 152 2.14 17.86 -3.49
C GLU A 152 0.78 18.20 -4.09
N GLU A 153 0.33 19.44 -3.88
CA GLU A 153 -0.96 19.90 -4.41
C GLU A 153 -1.05 19.83 -5.93
N VAL A 154 0.06 20.09 -6.63
CA VAL A 154 0.11 20.00 -8.10
C VAL A 154 -0.18 18.59 -8.62
N GLU A 155 0.01 17.58 -7.80
CA GLU A 155 -0.27 16.18 -8.14
C GLU A 155 -1.76 15.82 -8.08
N LEU A 156 -2.62 16.74 -7.59
CA LEU A 156 -4.07 16.59 -7.69
C LEU A 156 -4.54 16.50 -9.14
N ASP A 157 -3.78 17.02 -10.10
CA ASP A 157 -4.06 16.90 -11.52
C ASP A 157 -3.96 15.46 -12.08
N TYR A 158 -3.41 14.52 -11.29
CA TYR A 158 -3.39 13.08 -11.61
C TYR A 158 -4.71 12.39 -11.27
N LEU A 159 -5.57 13.01 -10.46
CA LEU A 159 -6.83 12.42 -10.04
C LEU A 159 -7.80 12.30 -11.22
N THR A 160 -8.27 11.10 -11.44
CA THR A 160 -9.35 10.78 -12.37
C THR A 160 -10.43 9.97 -11.65
N SER A 161 -11.60 9.79 -12.28
CA SER A 161 -12.66 8.92 -11.74
C SER A 161 -12.25 7.46 -11.59
N ASP A 162 -11.16 7.05 -12.24
CA ASP A 162 -10.70 5.67 -12.28
C ASP A 162 -9.74 5.34 -11.11
N ILE A 163 -9.33 6.34 -10.32
CA ILE A 163 -8.53 6.09 -9.13
C ILE A 163 -9.41 5.55 -8.00
N ASP A 164 -9.05 4.39 -7.46
CA ASP A 164 -9.83 3.71 -6.43
C ASP A 164 -9.60 4.30 -5.04
N VAL A 165 -8.33 4.60 -4.72
CA VAL A 165 -7.89 5.14 -3.43
C VAL A 165 -6.81 6.19 -3.66
N VAL A 166 -6.85 7.29 -2.93
CA VAL A 166 -5.76 8.29 -2.90
C VAL A 166 -4.96 8.14 -1.62
N GLY A 167 -3.66 7.99 -1.75
CA GLY A 167 -2.70 7.99 -0.64
C GLY A 167 -2.01 9.35 -0.52
N VAL A 168 -2.17 10.03 0.60
CA VAL A 168 -1.39 11.23 0.90
C VAL A 168 -0.18 10.85 1.73
N ASN A 169 1.00 10.99 1.17
CA ASN A 169 2.24 10.66 1.85
C ASN A 169 2.80 11.88 2.59
N ASN A 170 2.84 11.79 3.91
CA ASN A 170 3.35 12.86 4.79
C ASN A 170 4.88 12.99 4.78
N ARG A 171 5.59 12.09 4.09
CA ARG A 171 7.05 12.12 4.01
C ARG A 171 7.48 12.86 2.75
N HIS A 172 8.21 13.94 2.92
CA HIS A 172 8.81 14.66 1.80
C HIS A 172 9.94 13.80 1.18
N LEU A 173 9.87 13.57 -0.14
CA LEU A 173 10.79 12.66 -0.85
C LEU A 173 12.26 13.11 -0.78
N GLY A 174 12.55 14.40 -0.80
CA GLY A 174 13.92 14.93 -0.81
C GLY A 174 14.56 15.00 0.58
N SER A 175 13.82 15.45 1.61
CA SER A 175 14.36 15.69 2.95
C SER A 175 14.08 14.55 3.94
N PHE A 176 13.24 13.60 3.59
CA PHE A 176 12.69 12.55 4.46
C PHE A 176 11.99 13.07 5.72
N HIS A 177 11.77 14.39 5.82
CA HIS A 177 10.96 14.98 6.88
C HIS A 177 9.52 14.51 6.76
N THR A 178 8.88 14.25 7.90
CA THR A 178 7.49 13.76 7.94
C THR A 178 6.64 14.73 8.75
N ASP A 179 5.57 15.23 8.14
CA ASP A 179 4.63 16.17 8.75
C ASP A 179 3.18 15.76 8.46
N VAL A 180 2.50 15.19 9.45
CA VAL A 180 1.11 14.72 9.32
C VAL A 180 0.13 15.87 9.00
N SER A 181 0.46 17.13 9.33
CA SER A 181 -0.36 18.28 8.96
C SER A 181 -0.52 18.42 7.45
N HIS A 182 0.38 17.82 6.68
CA HIS A 182 0.32 17.75 5.22
C HIS A 182 -0.94 17.03 4.73
N SER A 183 -1.23 15.84 5.27
CA SER A 183 -2.49 15.13 4.97
C SER A 183 -3.72 16.01 5.29
N MET A 184 -3.69 16.74 6.39
CA MET A 184 -4.82 17.59 6.78
C MET A 184 -5.06 18.74 5.79
N ARG A 185 -3.98 19.35 5.28
CA ARG A 185 -4.08 20.43 4.28
C ARG A 185 -4.61 19.91 2.94
N LEU A 186 -4.10 18.77 2.46
CA LEU A 186 -4.54 18.18 1.20
C LEU A 186 -5.96 17.61 1.28
N ALA A 187 -6.38 17.12 2.45
CA ALA A 187 -7.74 16.59 2.63
C ALA A 187 -8.85 17.55 2.19
N GLU A 188 -8.65 18.86 2.40
CA GLU A 188 -9.62 19.88 2.06
C GLU A 188 -9.75 20.14 0.54
N LYS A 189 -8.76 19.69 -0.23
CA LYS A 189 -8.68 19.85 -1.69
C LYS A 189 -9.07 18.57 -2.44
N LEU A 190 -9.09 17.44 -1.76
CA LEU A 190 -9.49 16.15 -2.33
C LEU A 190 -11.02 16.07 -2.48
N PRO A 191 -11.53 15.43 -3.55
CA PRO A 191 -12.96 15.17 -3.71
C PRO A 191 -13.54 14.45 -2.47
N ALA A 192 -14.73 14.87 -2.04
CA ALA A 192 -15.33 14.34 -0.82
C ALA A 192 -15.67 12.84 -0.90
N ASN A 193 -15.96 12.36 -2.09
CA ASN A 193 -16.36 10.96 -2.37
C ASN A 193 -15.22 10.01 -2.66
N ILE A 194 -13.96 10.49 -2.71
CA ILE A 194 -12.82 9.60 -2.93
C ILE A 194 -12.40 8.94 -1.62
N VAL A 195 -12.08 7.66 -1.68
CA VAL A 195 -11.45 6.97 -0.54
C VAL A 195 -10.01 7.45 -0.41
N LYS A 196 -9.64 7.93 0.77
CA LYS A 196 -8.32 8.49 1.02
C LYS A 196 -7.63 7.87 2.22
N ILE A 197 -6.34 7.62 2.06
CA ILE A 197 -5.47 7.11 3.11
C ILE A 197 -4.34 8.10 3.39
N SER A 198 -3.89 8.14 4.64
CA SER A 198 -2.71 8.89 5.06
C SER A 198 -1.57 7.94 5.32
N GLU A 199 -0.38 8.28 4.83
CA GLU A 199 0.82 7.46 4.88
C GLU A 199 1.96 8.21 5.55
N SER A 200 2.81 7.48 6.26
CA SER A 200 4.00 7.98 6.96
C SER A 200 3.71 8.88 8.17
N GLY A 201 4.53 8.74 9.20
CA GLY A 201 4.53 9.62 10.39
C GLY A 201 3.40 9.37 11.39
N ILE A 202 2.55 8.40 11.18
CA ILE A 202 1.48 8.05 12.09
C ILE A 202 2.05 7.07 13.13
N SER A 203 2.01 7.46 14.40
CA SER A 203 2.50 6.63 15.52
C SER A 203 1.65 6.74 16.78
N GLN A 204 0.64 7.62 16.78
CA GLN A 204 -0.25 7.84 17.92
C GLN A 204 -1.71 7.65 17.51
N PRO A 205 -2.54 7.03 18.35
CA PRO A 205 -3.98 6.86 18.08
C PRO A 205 -4.72 8.19 17.88
N GLU A 206 -4.30 9.25 18.58
CA GLU A 206 -4.85 10.61 18.46
C GLU A 206 -4.71 11.13 17.02
N THR A 207 -3.59 10.86 16.38
CA THR A 207 -3.35 11.25 14.98
C THR A 207 -4.34 10.55 14.04
N VAL A 208 -4.62 9.28 14.26
CA VAL A 208 -5.63 8.54 13.49
C VAL A 208 -7.02 9.15 13.68
N ARG A 209 -7.42 9.43 14.94
CA ARG A 209 -8.72 10.09 15.22
C ARG A 209 -8.84 11.44 14.54
N LEU A 210 -7.77 12.23 14.56
CA LEU A 210 -7.74 13.56 13.94
C LEU A 210 -7.86 13.47 12.40
N LEU A 211 -7.10 12.59 11.76
CA LEU A 211 -7.16 12.35 10.32
C LEU A 211 -8.52 11.77 9.89
N ARG A 212 -9.11 10.88 10.69
CA ARG A 212 -10.47 10.38 10.46
C ARG A 212 -11.49 11.50 10.48
N GLY A 213 -11.38 12.46 11.41
CA GLY A 213 -12.19 13.66 11.45
C GLY A 213 -12.06 14.56 10.20
N LYS A 214 -10.96 14.43 9.45
CA LYS A 214 -10.74 15.07 8.15
C LYS A 214 -11.17 14.20 6.95
N GLY A 215 -11.85 13.06 7.21
CA GLY A 215 -12.43 12.19 6.21
C GLY A 215 -11.47 11.16 5.61
N PHE A 216 -10.33 10.86 6.25
CA PHE A 216 -9.48 9.73 5.87
C PHE A 216 -10.14 8.41 6.28
N ASN A 217 -10.12 7.45 5.36
CA ASN A 217 -10.68 6.11 5.53
C ASN A 217 -9.62 5.10 5.99
N GLY A 218 -8.34 5.36 5.69
CA GLY A 218 -7.27 4.44 5.99
C GLY A 218 -5.97 5.12 6.42
N PHE A 219 -5.13 4.33 7.12
CA PHE A 219 -3.88 4.78 7.74
C PHE A 219 -2.82 3.73 7.50
N LEU A 220 -1.84 4.04 6.62
CA LEU A 220 -0.78 3.12 6.28
C LEU A 220 0.37 3.24 7.28
N MET A 221 0.60 2.19 8.05
CA MET A 221 1.54 2.16 9.17
C MET A 221 2.40 0.91 9.12
N GLY A 222 3.72 1.09 9.13
CA GLY A 222 4.68 -0.02 9.13
C GLY A 222 5.79 0.17 10.13
N GLU A 223 6.53 1.29 10.07
CA GLU A 223 7.71 1.51 10.90
C GLU A 223 7.41 1.33 12.40
N HIS A 224 6.27 1.84 12.85
CA HIS A 224 5.85 1.77 14.26
C HIS A 224 5.75 0.33 14.77
N PHE A 225 5.24 -0.58 13.95
CA PHE A 225 5.05 -1.99 14.32
C PHE A 225 6.29 -2.84 14.05
N MET A 226 6.88 -2.68 12.86
CA MET A 226 8.02 -3.51 12.43
C MET A 226 9.31 -3.31 13.23
N ARG A 227 9.41 -2.26 14.03
CA ARG A 227 10.55 -2.02 14.93
C ARG A 227 10.46 -2.79 16.24
N THR A 228 9.33 -3.43 16.51
CA THR A 228 9.12 -4.25 17.71
C THR A 228 9.42 -5.71 17.41
N ASP A 229 9.73 -6.49 18.44
CA ASP A 229 9.95 -7.93 18.31
C ASP A 229 8.66 -8.67 17.93
N LEU A 230 7.50 -8.13 18.31
CA LEU A 230 6.17 -8.70 18.09
C LEU A 230 5.27 -7.68 17.36
N PRO A 231 5.41 -7.50 16.03
CA PRO A 231 4.65 -6.49 15.28
C PRO A 231 3.12 -6.63 15.41
N GLY A 232 2.61 -7.87 15.49
CA GLY A 232 1.19 -8.13 15.66
C GLY A 232 0.64 -7.66 17.01
N GLU A 233 1.38 -7.85 18.09
CA GLU A 233 0.99 -7.36 19.42
C GLU A 233 1.01 -5.84 19.48
N ALA A 234 2.02 -5.22 18.88
CA ALA A 234 2.10 -3.77 18.78
C ALA A 234 0.91 -3.19 18.02
N LEU A 235 0.50 -3.83 16.91
CA LEU A 235 -0.69 -3.44 16.16
C LEU A 235 -1.97 -3.65 16.98
N HIS A 236 -2.12 -4.79 17.64
CA HIS A 236 -3.28 -5.07 18.49
C HIS A 236 -3.44 -4.03 19.60
N HIS A 237 -2.35 -3.71 20.28
CA HIS A 237 -2.35 -2.68 21.32
C HIS A 237 -2.72 -1.29 20.76
N PHE A 238 -2.23 -0.95 19.57
CA PHE A 238 -2.56 0.31 18.91
C PHE A 238 -4.05 0.39 18.53
N ILE A 239 -4.61 -0.66 17.92
CA ILE A 239 -6.02 -0.69 17.49
C ILE A 239 -6.96 -0.59 18.69
N ASN A 240 -6.65 -1.22 19.81
CA ASN A 240 -7.46 -1.16 21.04
C ASN A 240 -7.52 0.25 21.65
N GLN A 241 -6.72 1.20 21.17
CA GLN A 241 -6.74 2.58 21.61
C GLN A 241 -7.46 3.52 20.63
N LEU A 242 -7.96 3.01 19.47
CA LEU A 242 -8.70 3.80 18.47
C LEU A 242 -10.17 3.95 18.83
#